data_e1dad3b6801a78632819a268ff1e2c67
#
_entry.id   e1dad3b6801a78632819a268ff1e2c67
#
_cell.length_a   1.000
_cell.length_b   1.000
_cell.length_c   1.000
_cell.angle_alpha   90.00
_cell.angle_beta   90.00
_cell.angle_gamma   90.00
#
_symmetry.space_group_name_H-M   'P 1'
#
loop_
_entity.id
_entity.type
_entity.pdbx_description
1 polymer ?
#
loop_
_entity_poly.entity_id
_entity_poly.type
_entity_poly.pdbx_seq_one_letter_code
_entity_poly.pdbx_strand_id
1 'polypeptide(L)'
;MRRGLTILFVLICLANTAIAQGIPAPGVVNTNDFRGRVEGSFEWEPIKDLSIDAGVQLRLNNDLGSVDAIHTSVGAEYEVCKYLNLGVDYILINGYESDKQVWDRPRHRVNLNLEGSVKIGRVELSLRERLQTTFRTDSVNRFEKPKNAAILRSRLMAEYNIRHSKWTPYILFELHNTLNAPQVVANYKSAQYSTDNYITRYRAGLGTKFRISRNHRLDFYYYFDYDRNYNIDYKANKGDLKGYIQENEFRHIFGISYKFKL
;
A
#
# COMPACT_ATOMS: atom_id res chain seq x y z
N MET A 1 13.40 6.47 32.03
CA MET A 1 12.52 6.02 30.94
C MET A 1 13.20 6.18 29.55
N ARG A 2 14.39 5.63 29.33
CA ARG A 2 15.15 5.78 28.05
C ARG A 2 15.58 4.45 27.42
N ARG A 3 15.14 3.30 27.92
CA ARG A 3 15.59 1.98 27.42
C ARG A 3 14.53 1.15 26.67
N GLY A 4 13.32 1.65 26.50
CA GLY A 4 12.22 0.92 25.82
C GLY A 4 12.13 1.14 24.32
N LEU A 5 12.73 2.22 23.78
CA LEU A 5 12.56 2.61 22.37
C LEU A 5 13.54 1.90 21.42
N THR A 6 14.63 1.35 21.94
CA THR A 6 15.70 0.74 21.13
C THR A 6 15.38 -0.71 20.73
N ILE A 7 14.47 -1.38 21.42
CA ILE A 7 14.17 -2.81 21.19
C ILE A 7 13.18 -3.00 20.04
N LEU A 8 12.34 -2.00 19.72
CA LEU A 8 11.34 -2.09 18.66
C LEU A 8 11.95 -1.99 17.24
N PHE A 9 13.13 -1.39 17.10
CA PHE A 9 13.79 -1.19 15.79
C PHE A 9 14.61 -2.39 15.32
N VAL A 10 14.97 -3.33 16.20
CA VAL A 10 15.85 -4.47 15.88
C VAL A 10 15.08 -5.71 15.37
N LEU A 11 13.76 -5.77 15.56
CA LEU A 11 12.94 -6.93 15.18
C LEU A 11 12.51 -6.97 13.69
N ILE A 12 12.81 -5.94 12.89
CA ILE A 12 12.36 -5.84 11.49
C ILE A 12 13.37 -6.41 10.48
N CYS A 13 14.59 -6.75 10.89
CA CYS A 13 15.70 -7.06 9.96
C CYS A 13 16.08 -8.54 9.82
N LEU A 14 15.25 -9.50 10.17
CA LEU A 14 15.54 -10.92 9.92
C LEU A 14 14.72 -11.46 8.75
N ALA A 15 15.09 -11.08 7.52
CA ALA A 15 14.67 -11.78 6.32
C ALA A 15 15.55 -13.04 6.16
N ASN A 16 15.06 -14.18 6.60
CA ASN A 16 15.66 -15.49 6.31
C ASN A 16 15.41 -15.86 4.85
N THR A 17 16.42 -15.78 4.00
CA THR A 17 16.38 -16.38 2.67
C THR A 17 16.65 -17.89 2.82
N ALA A 18 15.59 -18.66 2.97
CA ALA A 18 15.68 -20.11 2.81
C ALA A 18 15.80 -20.42 1.31
N ILE A 19 17.03 -20.63 0.82
CA ILE A 19 17.25 -21.16 -0.53
C ILE A 19 16.87 -22.64 -0.49
N ALA A 20 15.69 -22.98 -1.01
CA ALA A 20 15.28 -24.34 -1.22
C ALA A 20 16.22 -24.98 -2.27
N GLN A 21 16.93 -26.05 -1.90
CA GLN A 21 17.84 -26.76 -2.79
C GLN A 21 17.09 -27.27 -4.03
N GLY A 22 17.59 -26.95 -5.22
CA GLY A 22 17.06 -27.41 -6.51
C GLY A 22 16.16 -26.43 -7.27
N ILE A 23 15.91 -25.24 -6.76
CA ILE A 23 15.17 -24.19 -7.47
C ILE A 23 16.18 -23.28 -8.19
N PRO A 24 16.04 -23.05 -9.51
CA PRO A 24 16.93 -22.15 -10.25
C PRO A 24 16.82 -20.72 -9.72
N ALA A 25 17.88 -19.93 -9.84
CA ALA A 25 17.84 -18.50 -9.51
C ALA A 25 16.81 -17.78 -10.39
N PRO A 26 16.10 -16.77 -9.86
CA PRO A 26 15.14 -16.00 -10.65
C PRO A 26 15.82 -15.20 -11.76
N GLY A 27 15.18 -15.12 -12.92
CA GLY A 27 15.46 -14.04 -13.86
C GLY A 27 15.10 -12.69 -13.20
N VAL A 28 15.83 -11.61 -13.50
CA VAL A 28 15.54 -10.27 -12.98
C VAL A 28 15.11 -9.36 -14.12
N VAL A 29 13.95 -8.71 -13.98
CA VAL A 29 13.45 -7.70 -14.93
C VAL A 29 13.26 -6.39 -14.17
N ASN A 30 13.79 -5.30 -14.72
CA ASN A 30 13.64 -3.96 -14.17
C ASN A 30 12.73 -3.13 -15.11
N THR A 31 11.74 -2.47 -14.53
CA THR A 31 10.83 -1.56 -15.25
C THR A 31 10.74 -0.22 -14.55
N ASN A 32 10.37 0.80 -15.29
CA ASN A 32 10.14 2.14 -14.78
C ASN A 32 8.79 2.64 -15.29
N ASP A 33 8.02 3.38 -14.45
CA ASP A 33 6.69 3.83 -14.81
C ASP A 33 6.33 5.14 -14.10
N PHE A 34 5.77 6.09 -14.85
CA PHE A 34 5.19 7.31 -14.31
C PHE A 34 3.68 7.12 -14.14
N ARG A 35 3.19 7.36 -12.93
CA ARG A 35 1.80 7.15 -12.53
C ARG A 35 1.14 8.41 -12.04
N GLY A 36 -0.17 8.52 -12.30
CA GLY A 36 -1.01 9.60 -11.82
C GLY A 36 -2.05 9.14 -10.80
N ARG A 37 -2.41 10.02 -9.87
CA ARG A 37 -3.55 9.81 -8.97
C ARG A 37 -4.34 11.09 -8.80
N VAL A 38 -5.64 10.98 -8.97
CA VAL A 38 -6.58 12.06 -8.68
C VAL A 38 -7.64 11.52 -7.74
N GLU A 39 -7.83 12.19 -6.61
CA GLU A 39 -8.73 11.74 -5.56
C GLU A 39 -9.66 12.85 -5.11
N GLY A 40 -10.92 12.49 -4.90
CA GLY A 40 -11.92 13.31 -4.21
C GLY A 40 -12.46 12.55 -3.01
N SER A 41 -12.53 13.17 -1.84
CA SER A 41 -13.06 12.56 -0.62
C SER A 41 -13.94 13.53 0.17
N PHE A 42 -14.87 12.94 0.88
CA PHE A 42 -15.78 13.60 1.81
C PHE A 42 -15.55 13.02 3.20
N GLU A 43 -15.45 13.86 4.22
CA GLU A 43 -15.29 13.46 5.62
C GLU A 43 -16.41 14.11 6.46
N TRP A 44 -17.04 13.31 7.30
CA TRP A 44 -18.10 13.71 8.21
C TRP A 44 -17.79 13.23 9.63
N GLU A 45 -17.92 14.15 10.60
CA GLU A 45 -17.76 13.86 12.03
C GLU A 45 -19.14 13.82 12.72
N PRO A 46 -19.86 12.66 12.73
CA PRO A 46 -21.20 12.55 13.30
C PRO A 46 -21.23 12.76 14.81
N ILE A 47 -20.18 12.35 15.48
CA ILE A 47 -19.97 12.53 16.92
C ILE A 47 -18.51 12.85 17.18
N LYS A 48 -18.23 13.42 18.34
CA LYS A 48 -16.86 13.69 18.77
C LYS A 48 -15.98 12.44 18.66
N ASP A 49 -14.77 12.63 18.20
CA ASP A 49 -13.72 11.61 18.09
C ASP A 49 -14.01 10.49 17.04
N LEU A 50 -15.14 10.52 16.32
CA LEU A 50 -15.44 9.59 15.22
C LEU A 50 -15.57 10.34 13.91
N SER A 51 -14.74 10.00 12.93
CA SER A 51 -14.87 10.46 11.54
C SER A 51 -15.26 9.32 10.62
N ILE A 52 -16.11 9.63 9.64
CA ILE A 52 -16.50 8.73 8.55
C ILE A 52 -16.07 9.40 7.26
N ASP A 53 -15.39 8.68 6.39
CA ASP A 53 -14.95 9.18 5.10
C ASP A 53 -15.47 8.32 3.95
N ALA A 54 -15.68 8.95 2.81
CA ALA A 54 -15.95 8.30 1.54
C ALA A 54 -15.14 8.98 0.43
N GLY A 55 -14.63 8.20 -0.51
CA GLY A 55 -13.78 8.76 -1.55
C GLY A 55 -13.77 7.96 -2.85
N VAL A 56 -13.35 8.64 -3.91
CA VAL A 56 -13.08 8.04 -5.22
C VAL A 56 -11.70 8.48 -5.67
N GLN A 57 -10.86 7.54 -6.09
CA GLN A 57 -9.53 7.78 -6.61
C GLN A 57 -9.39 7.15 -8.00
N LEU A 58 -9.08 7.98 -9.00
CA LEU A 58 -8.64 7.55 -10.32
C LEU A 58 -7.11 7.34 -10.29
N ARG A 59 -6.66 6.24 -10.86
CA ARG A 59 -5.24 5.90 -11.03
C ARG A 59 -4.90 5.76 -12.49
N LEU A 60 -3.75 6.33 -12.86
CA LEU A 60 -3.18 6.26 -14.21
C LEU A 60 -1.83 5.54 -14.13
N ASN A 61 -1.49 4.79 -15.18
CA ASN A 61 -0.22 4.09 -15.39
C ASN A 61 0.31 4.31 -16.82
N ASN A 62 1.32 3.55 -17.23
CA ASN A 62 1.94 3.64 -18.55
C ASN A 62 2.31 5.10 -18.92
N ASP A 63 3.15 5.71 -18.08
CA ASP A 63 3.59 7.10 -18.25
C ASP A 63 2.41 8.09 -18.36
N LEU A 64 1.35 7.88 -17.55
CA LEU A 64 0.08 8.62 -17.51
C LEU A 64 -0.81 8.37 -18.76
N GLY A 65 -0.44 7.47 -19.64
CA GLY A 65 -1.13 7.22 -20.93
C GLY A 65 -2.39 6.36 -20.81
N SER A 66 -2.59 5.66 -19.68
CA SER A 66 -3.75 4.76 -19.52
C SER A 66 -4.33 4.78 -18.11
N VAL A 67 -5.60 4.39 -18.01
CA VAL A 67 -6.25 4.15 -16.73
C VAL A 67 -5.76 2.83 -16.16
N ASP A 68 -5.32 2.81 -14.89
CA ASP A 68 -4.95 1.62 -14.13
C ASP A 68 -6.15 1.07 -13.35
N ALA A 69 -6.82 1.96 -12.60
CA ALA A 69 -7.95 1.55 -11.76
C ALA A 69 -8.78 2.74 -11.26
N ILE A 70 -10.01 2.46 -10.89
CA ILE A 70 -10.84 3.32 -10.05
C ILE A 70 -11.00 2.65 -8.69
N HIS A 71 -10.65 3.38 -7.63
CA HIS A 71 -10.84 2.97 -6.24
C HIS A 71 -11.98 3.76 -5.63
N THR A 72 -13.00 3.08 -5.15
CA THR A 72 -14.07 3.69 -4.34
C THR A 72 -13.90 3.21 -2.91
N SER A 73 -13.86 4.14 -1.95
CA SER A 73 -13.60 3.85 -0.55
C SER A 73 -14.67 4.39 0.38
N VAL A 74 -14.85 3.70 1.48
CA VAL A 74 -15.55 4.17 2.67
C VAL A 74 -14.76 3.74 3.89
N GLY A 75 -14.63 4.63 4.87
CA GLY A 75 -13.86 4.38 6.07
C GLY A 75 -14.49 4.97 7.31
N ALA A 76 -14.01 4.54 8.46
CA ALA A 76 -14.29 5.13 9.75
C ALA A 76 -13.02 5.14 10.58
N GLU A 77 -12.77 6.26 11.27
CA GLU A 77 -11.63 6.44 12.17
C GLU A 77 -12.13 6.95 13.51
N TYR A 78 -11.62 6.37 14.59
CA TYR A 78 -11.91 6.74 15.95
C TYR A 78 -10.66 7.20 16.68
N GLU A 79 -10.69 8.44 17.23
CA GLU A 79 -9.64 8.98 18.08
C GLU A 79 -9.76 8.39 19.50
N VAL A 80 -8.97 7.34 19.80
CA VAL A 80 -8.95 6.68 21.12
C VAL A 80 -8.41 7.63 22.19
N CYS A 81 -7.40 8.38 21.84
CA CYS A 81 -6.84 9.48 22.62
C CYS A 81 -6.05 10.41 21.70
N LYS A 82 -5.66 11.58 22.21
CA LYS A 82 -4.89 12.61 21.44
C LYS A 82 -3.63 12.12 20.73
N TYR A 83 -3.19 10.90 20.96
CA TYR A 83 -1.98 10.31 20.39
C TYR A 83 -2.26 9.07 19.55
N LEU A 84 -3.49 8.54 19.55
CA LEU A 84 -3.78 7.24 18.96
C LEU A 84 -5.15 7.22 18.27
N ASN A 85 -5.14 6.87 17.00
CA ASN A 85 -6.33 6.64 16.18
C ASN A 85 -6.41 5.18 15.74
N LEU A 86 -7.63 4.66 15.72
CA LEU A 86 -7.98 3.36 15.13
C LEU A 86 -8.90 3.59 13.94
N GLY A 87 -8.65 2.89 12.84
CA GLY A 87 -9.46 3.04 11.64
C GLY A 87 -9.73 1.73 10.93
N VAL A 88 -10.82 1.71 10.20
CA VAL A 88 -11.17 0.64 9.27
C VAL A 88 -11.61 1.25 7.94
N ASP A 89 -11.07 0.74 6.83
CA ASP A 89 -11.48 1.17 5.49
C ASP A 89 -11.91 -0.04 4.67
N TYR A 90 -12.93 0.14 3.86
CA TYR A 90 -13.28 -0.74 2.77
C TYR A 90 -13.05 -0.03 1.44
N ILE A 91 -12.40 -0.74 0.49
CA ILE A 91 -12.10 -0.20 -0.84
C ILE A 91 -12.54 -1.20 -1.90
N LEU A 92 -13.40 -0.75 -2.80
CA LEU A 92 -13.71 -1.44 -4.04
C LEU A 92 -12.72 -1.01 -5.12
N ILE A 93 -12.04 -1.97 -5.73
CA ILE A 93 -11.03 -1.74 -6.75
C ILE A 93 -11.54 -2.27 -8.08
N ASN A 94 -11.78 -1.37 -9.01
CA ASN A 94 -12.09 -1.69 -10.40
C ASN A 94 -10.82 -1.44 -11.22
N GLY A 95 -10.08 -2.49 -11.54
CA GLY A 95 -8.91 -2.44 -12.43
C GLY A 95 -9.34 -2.33 -13.89
N TYR A 96 -8.51 -1.71 -14.71
CA TYR A 96 -8.70 -1.63 -16.15
C TYR A 96 -7.48 -2.17 -16.86
N GLU A 97 -7.69 -3.17 -17.72
CA GLU A 97 -6.64 -3.76 -18.55
C GLU A 97 -6.61 -3.03 -19.89
N SER A 98 -5.72 -2.05 -20.03
CA SER A 98 -5.66 -1.16 -21.20
C SER A 98 -5.36 -1.89 -22.50
N ASP A 99 -4.55 -2.94 -22.48
CA ASP A 99 -4.20 -3.72 -23.67
C ASP A 99 -5.42 -4.47 -24.24
N LYS A 100 -6.33 -4.91 -23.40
CA LYS A 100 -7.56 -5.59 -23.80
C LYS A 100 -8.79 -4.68 -23.82
N GLN A 101 -8.66 -3.45 -23.32
CA GLN A 101 -9.74 -2.47 -23.18
C GLN A 101 -10.94 -3.00 -22.38
N VAL A 102 -10.68 -3.75 -21.30
CA VAL A 102 -11.71 -4.36 -20.45
C VAL A 102 -11.49 -4.02 -18.99
N TRP A 103 -12.61 -3.93 -18.25
CA TRP A 103 -12.55 -3.82 -16.79
C TRP A 103 -12.33 -5.20 -16.19
N ASP A 104 -11.38 -5.27 -15.25
CA ASP A 104 -11.16 -6.46 -14.44
C ASP A 104 -12.36 -6.76 -13.55
N ARG A 105 -12.44 -7.99 -13.08
CA ARG A 105 -13.35 -8.34 -11.99
C ARG A 105 -12.98 -7.51 -10.75
N PRO A 106 -13.98 -6.91 -10.07
CA PRO A 106 -13.72 -6.07 -8.92
C PRO A 106 -13.00 -6.85 -7.82
N ARG A 107 -12.07 -6.18 -7.17
CA ARG A 107 -11.36 -6.68 -5.98
C ARG A 107 -11.81 -5.90 -4.77
N HIS A 108 -11.98 -6.59 -3.66
CA HIS A 108 -12.41 -6.01 -2.40
C HIS A 108 -11.20 -5.90 -1.47
N ARG A 109 -11.03 -4.75 -0.86
CA ARG A 109 -9.92 -4.53 0.09
C ARG A 109 -10.47 -4.02 1.40
N VAL A 110 -10.00 -4.62 2.49
CA VAL A 110 -10.24 -4.14 3.85
C VAL A 110 -8.90 -3.74 4.46
N ASN A 111 -8.86 -2.59 5.09
CA ASN A 111 -7.72 -2.11 5.85
C ASN A 111 -8.12 -1.93 7.32
N LEU A 112 -7.24 -2.35 8.22
CA LEU A 112 -7.26 -1.99 9.63
C LEU A 112 -6.08 -1.08 9.90
N ASN A 113 -6.32 0.09 10.48
CA ASN A 113 -5.32 1.12 10.72
C ASN A 113 -5.12 1.33 12.22
N LEU A 114 -3.88 1.49 12.60
CA LEU A 114 -3.45 2.00 13.88
C LEU A 114 -2.49 3.15 13.62
N GLU A 115 -2.83 4.37 14.01
CA GLU A 115 -1.98 5.54 13.79
C GLU A 115 -1.67 6.23 15.12
N GLY A 116 -0.39 6.29 15.45
CA GLY A 116 0.13 7.06 16.57
C GLY A 116 0.73 8.36 16.09
N SER A 117 0.46 9.49 16.78
CA SER A 117 1.06 10.77 16.45
C SER A 117 1.53 11.55 17.67
N VAL A 118 2.58 12.34 17.48
CA VAL A 118 3.13 13.24 18.50
C VAL A 118 3.55 14.56 17.87
N LYS A 119 3.19 15.66 18.52
CA LYS A 119 3.53 17.00 18.08
C LYS A 119 4.68 17.57 18.93
N ILE A 120 5.78 17.92 18.25
CA ILE A 120 6.97 18.52 18.87
C ILE A 120 7.17 19.91 18.25
N GLY A 121 6.70 20.92 18.95
CA GLY A 121 6.72 22.30 18.42
C GLY A 121 5.85 22.45 17.18
N ARG A 122 6.46 22.63 16.01
CA ARG A 122 5.78 22.76 14.72
C ARG A 122 5.82 21.48 13.87
N VAL A 123 6.57 20.50 14.29
CA VAL A 123 6.69 19.20 13.63
C VAL A 123 5.70 18.24 14.25
N GLU A 124 4.93 17.57 13.42
CA GLU A 124 4.08 16.45 13.82
C GLU A 124 4.66 15.18 13.21
N LEU A 125 4.98 14.22 14.07
CA LEU A 125 5.46 12.91 13.67
C LEU A 125 4.34 11.89 13.83
N SER A 126 4.08 11.10 12.80
CA SER A 126 3.11 10.01 12.88
C SER A 126 3.71 8.69 12.40
N LEU A 127 3.32 7.61 13.07
CA LEU A 127 3.58 6.22 12.69
C LEU A 127 2.23 5.54 12.46
N ARG A 128 2.01 5.02 11.27
CA ARG A 128 0.81 4.25 10.94
C ARG A 128 1.18 2.82 10.57
N GLU A 129 0.57 1.87 11.28
CA GLU A 129 0.52 0.48 10.90
C GLU A 129 -0.82 0.17 10.26
N ARG A 130 -0.80 -0.41 9.06
CA ARG A 130 -2.00 -0.79 8.31
C ARG A 130 -1.91 -2.25 7.92
N LEU A 131 -2.83 -3.07 8.42
CA LEU A 131 -3.06 -4.40 7.88
C LEU A 131 -4.05 -4.30 6.72
N GLN A 132 -3.56 -4.57 5.52
CA GLN A 132 -4.33 -4.52 4.28
C GLN A 132 -4.59 -5.93 3.79
N THR A 133 -5.86 -6.30 3.62
CA THR A 133 -6.24 -7.56 3.00
C THR A 133 -7.02 -7.28 1.73
N THR A 134 -6.57 -7.84 0.60
CA THR A 134 -7.23 -7.71 -0.71
C THR A 134 -7.76 -9.07 -1.14
N PHE A 135 -9.08 -9.14 -1.30
CA PHE A 135 -9.81 -10.33 -1.75
C PHE A 135 -10.00 -10.26 -3.26
N ARG A 136 -9.60 -11.33 -3.95
CA ARG A 136 -9.81 -11.50 -5.39
C ARG A 136 -11.12 -12.23 -5.63
N THR A 137 -11.82 -11.85 -6.69
CA THR A 137 -13.04 -12.54 -7.14
C THR A 137 -12.77 -13.53 -8.27
N ASP A 138 -11.58 -13.46 -8.89
CA ASP A 138 -11.11 -14.37 -9.91
C ASP A 138 -10.54 -15.68 -9.32
N SER A 139 -10.49 -16.71 -10.15
CA SER A 139 -9.83 -17.98 -9.82
C SER A 139 -8.34 -17.85 -10.12
N VAL A 140 -7.50 -18.12 -9.12
CA VAL A 140 -6.04 -18.10 -9.25
C VAL A 140 -5.42 -19.40 -8.72
N ASN A 141 -4.31 -19.79 -9.33
CA ASN A 141 -3.47 -20.84 -8.75
C ASN A 141 -2.79 -20.29 -7.49
N ARG A 142 -3.12 -20.85 -6.32
CA ARG A 142 -2.60 -20.39 -5.02
C ARG A 142 -1.07 -20.49 -4.90
N PHE A 143 -0.41 -21.33 -5.69
CA PHE A 143 1.05 -21.48 -5.72
C PHE A 143 1.73 -20.38 -6.56
N GLU A 144 0.98 -19.67 -7.41
CA GLU A 144 1.48 -18.54 -8.21
C GLU A 144 1.13 -17.21 -7.55
N LYS A 145 -0.10 -17.06 -7.07
CA LYS A 145 -0.60 -15.82 -6.47
C LYS A 145 -1.53 -16.13 -5.29
N PRO A 146 -1.46 -15.39 -4.18
CA PRO A 146 -2.38 -15.57 -3.07
C PRO A 146 -3.80 -15.18 -3.51
N LYS A 147 -4.82 -15.97 -3.14
CA LYS A 147 -6.21 -15.63 -3.37
C LYS A 147 -6.59 -14.35 -2.61
N ASN A 148 -6.11 -14.23 -1.37
CA ASN A 148 -6.30 -13.07 -0.52
C ASN A 148 -4.90 -12.55 -0.15
N ALA A 149 -4.51 -11.41 -0.71
CA ALA A 149 -3.21 -10.83 -0.41
C ALA A 149 -3.26 -10.04 0.90
N ALA A 150 -2.45 -10.44 1.87
CA ALA A 150 -2.29 -9.77 3.15
C ALA A 150 -0.96 -9.01 3.20
N ILE A 151 -1.01 -7.72 3.48
CA ILE A 151 0.15 -6.82 3.48
C ILE A 151 0.11 -5.97 4.76
N LEU A 152 1.20 -5.99 5.51
CA LEU A 152 1.44 -5.02 6.58
C LEU A 152 2.17 -3.81 6.01
N ARG A 153 1.61 -2.61 6.23
CA ARG A 153 2.17 -1.36 5.75
C ARG A 153 2.52 -0.48 6.95
N SER A 154 3.82 -0.20 7.09
CA SER A 154 4.37 0.64 8.16
C SER A 154 4.80 1.97 7.57
N ARG A 155 4.14 3.07 7.94
CA ARG A 155 4.41 4.42 7.42
C ARG A 155 4.85 5.35 8.54
N LEU A 156 6.02 5.93 8.37
CA LEU A 156 6.49 7.07 9.16
C LEU A 156 6.31 8.35 8.36
N MET A 157 5.74 9.40 8.97
CA MET A 157 5.53 10.70 8.33
C MET A 157 5.91 11.83 9.28
N ALA A 158 6.50 12.89 8.72
CA ALA A 158 6.78 14.12 9.41
C ALA A 158 6.14 15.29 8.65
N GLU A 159 5.24 16.00 9.32
CA GLU A 159 4.56 17.21 8.82
C GLU A 159 5.11 18.47 9.50
N TYR A 160 5.28 19.55 8.75
CA TYR A 160 5.74 20.82 9.29
C TYR A 160 4.66 21.90 9.16
N ASN A 161 4.16 22.37 10.31
CA ASN A 161 3.16 23.43 10.39
C ASN A 161 3.83 24.80 10.27
N ILE A 162 3.80 25.41 9.08
CA ILE A 162 4.35 26.74 8.83
C ILE A 162 3.45 27.80 9.50
N ARG A 163 4.06 28.66 10.32
CA ARG A 163 3.32 29.70 11.04
C ARG A 163 2.62 30.66 10.06
N HIS A 164 1.34 30.98 10.34
CA HIS A 164 0.52 31.85 9.52
C HIS A 164 0.38 31.45 8.03
N SER A 165 0.65 30.17 7.71
CA SER A 165 0.53 29.64 6.37
C SER A 165 -0.67 28.70 6.27
N LYS A 166 -1.20 28.57 5.05
CA LYS A 166 -2.17 27.55 4.69
C LYS A 166 -1.51 26.27 4.18
N TRP A 167 -0.18 26.26 4.05
CA TRP A 167 0.63 25.16 3.56
C TRP A 167 1.23 24.36 4.70
N THR A 168 1.15 23.04 4.59
CA THR A 168 1.73 22.09 5.54
C THR A 168 2.51 21.05 4.73
N PRO A 169 3.81 21.30 4.45
CA PRO A 169 4.65 20.31 3.78
C PRO A 169 4.92 19.12 4.67
N TYR A 170 5.15 17.96 4.03
CA TYR A 170 5.50 16.73 4.72
C TYR A 170 6.44 15.86 3.90
N ILE A 171 7.10 14.94 4.60
CA ILE A 171 7.85 13.83 4.04
C ILE A 171 7.36 12.53 4.66
N LEU A 172 7.46 11.44 3.93
CA LEU A 172 7.10 10.12 4.45
C LEU A 172 8.03 9.02 3.93
N PHE A 173 8.09 7.95 4.71
CA PHE A 173 8.67 6.69 4.31
C PHE A 173 7.70 5.57 4.68
N GLU A 174 7.46 4.62 3.76
CA GLU A 174 6.52 3.53 3.98
C GLU A 174 7.11 2.21 3.48
N LEU A 175 6.95 1.17 4.28
CA LEU A 175 7.29 -0.22 3.94
C LEU A 175 6.02 -1.01 3.71
N HIS A 176 6.01 -1.87 2.69
CA HIS A 176 4.97 -2.86 2.49
C HIS A 176 5.56 -4.25 2.66
N ASN A 177 5.16 -4.95 3.70
CA ASN A 177 5.55 -6.33 3.95
C ASN A 177 4.39 -7.26 3.57
N THR A 178 4.57 -8.07 2.52
CA THR A 178 3.60 -9.11 2.15
C THR A 178 3.75 -10.28 3.11
N LEU A 179 2.64 -10.68 3.77
CA LEU A 179 2.63 -11.67 4.84
C LEU A 179 2.36 -13.10 4.35
N ASN A 180 1.80 -13.25 3.15
CA ASN A 180 1.33 -14.54 2.64
C ASN A 180 1.66 -14.75 1.16
N ALA A 181 2.86 -14.38 0.74
CA ALA A 181 3.35 -14.68 -0.60
C ALA A 181 3.49 -16.20 -0.78
N PRO A 182 3.15 -16.77 -1.95
CA PRO A 182 3.39 -18.18 -2.20
C PRO A 182 4.88 -18.49 -2.18
N GLN A 183 5.27 -19.60 -1.54
CA GLN A 183 6.62 -20.13 -1.66
C GLN A 183 6.86 -20.73 -3.04
N VAL A 184 8.03 -20.48 -3.62
CA VAL A 184 8.43 -21.12 -4.87
C VAL A 184 8.78 -22.60 -4.58
N VAL A 185 8.14 -23.52 -5.30
CA VAL A 185 8.36 -24.96 -5.17
C VAL A 185 8.65 -25.59 -6.54
N ALA A 186 9.41 -26.67 -6.58
CA ALA A 186 9.78 -27.33 -7.85
C ALA A 186 8.57 -27.94 -8.57
N ASN A 187 7.61 -28.49 -7.82
CA ASN A 187 6.36 -29.03 -8.36
C ASN A 187 5.24 -28.83 -7.34
N TYR A 188 4.20 -28.07 -7.72
CA TYR A 188 3.13 -27.71 -6.81
C TYR A 188 2.15 -28.86 -6.51
N LYS A 189 2.07 -29.89 -7.39
CA LYS A 189 1.17 -31.02 -7.16
C LYS A 189 1.69 -32.00 -6.10
N SER A 190 3.01 -32.06 -5.93
CA SER A 190 3.68 -32.88 -4.93
C SER A 190 4.08 -32.12 -3.66
N ALA A 191 3.94 -30.79 -3.67
CA ALA A 191 4.34 -29.95 -2.57
C ALA A 191 3.19 -29.64 -1.62
N GLN A 192 3.50 -29.48 -0.34
CA GLN A 192 2.60 -28.86 0.62
C GLN A 192 2.58 -27.34 0.40
N TYR A 193 1.40 -26.74 0.38
CA TYR A 193 1.27 -25.29 0.28
C TYR A 193 1.86 -24.61 1.52
N SER A 194 2.73 -23.65 1.28
CA SER A 194 3.32 -22.80 2.31
C SER A 194 3.43 -21.36 1.81
N THR A 195 3.55 -20.43 2.75
CA THR A 195 3.66 -19.00 2.47
C THR A 195 4.97 -18.46 3.01
N ASP A 196 5.44 -17.41 2.36
CA ASP A 196 6.60 -16.63 2.74
C ASP A 196 6.20 -15.18 3.03
N ASN A 197 7.05 -14.47 3.76
CA ASN A 197 6.88 -13.04 3.99
C ASN A 197 8.14 -12.29 3.54
N TYR A 198 7.94 -11.15 2.89
CA TYR A 198 9.04 -10.28 2.48
C TYR A 198 8.55 -8.86 2.21
N ILE A 199 9.48 -7.91 2.26
CA ILE A 199 9.18 -6.52 1.90
C ILE A 199 9.07 -6.44 0.39
N THR A 200 7.86 -6.17 -0.08
CA THR A 200 7.54 -6.02 -1.51
C THR A 200 7.67 -4.59 -2.01
N ARG A 201 7.57 -3.59 -1.11
CA ARG A 201 7.66 -2.19 -1.54
C ARG A 201 8.35 -1.32 -0.50
N TYR A 202 9.20 -0.45 -1.00
CA TYR A 202 9.75 0.71 -0.31
C TYR A 202 9.18 1.95 -0.97
N ARG A 203 8.60 2.85 -0.18
CA ARG A 203 8.09 4.13 -0.66
C ARG A 203 8.76 5.26 0.08
N ALA A 204 9.32 6.22 -0.64
CA ALA A 204 9.68 7.53 -0.14
C ALA A 204 8.71 8.56 -0.74
N GLY A 205 8.30 9.54 0.04
CA GLY A 205 7.34 10.53 -0.44
C GLY A 205 7.58 11.90 0.15
N LEU A 206 7.16 12.90 -0.61
CA LEU A 206 7.06 14.28 -0.19
C LEU A 206 5.77 14.89 -0.71
N GLY A 207 5.23 15.86 0.00
CA GLY A 207 4.00 16.51 -0.42
C GLY A 207 3.71 17.76 0.40
N THR A 208 2.58 18.37 0.11
CA THR A 208 2.12 19.53 0.85
C THR A 208 0.60 19.61 0.85
N LYS A 209 0.02 19.77 2.02
CA LYS A 209 -1.39 20.01 2.23
C LYS A 209 -1.66 21.52 2.15
N PHE A 210 -2.64 21.93 1.37
CA PHE A 210 -3.09 23.31 1.24
C PHE A 210 -4.52 23.46 1.76
N ARG A 211 -4.68 24.25 2.81
CA ARG A 211 -5.99 24.55 3.40
C ARG A 211 -6.66 25.72 2.69
N ILE A 212 -7.60 25.45 1.78
CA ILE A 212 -8.38 26.48 1.09
C ILE A 212 -9.26 27.22 2.10
N SER A 213 -10.05 26.47 2.88
CA SER A 213 -10.94 26.96 3.94
C SER A 213 -10.95 26.00 5.13
N ARG A 214 -11.89 26.17 6.06
CA ARG A 214 -12.06 25.23 7.20
C ARG A 214 -12.49 23.84 6.71
N ASN A 215 -13.31 23.79 5.67
CA ASN A 215 -13.93 22.57 5.15
C ASN A 215 -13.23 22.01 3.92
N HIS A 216 -12.33 22.77 3.26
CA HIS A 216 -11.75 22.40 1.97
C HIS A 216 -10.23 22.31 2.06
N ARG A 217 -9.67 21.17 1.67
CA ARG A 217 -8.23 20.91 1.66
C ARG A 217 -7.82 20.27 0.34
N LEU A 218 -6.66 20.68 -0.17
CA LEU A 218 -5.95 20.00 -1.26
C LEU A 218 -4.69 19.36 -0.68
N ASP A 219 -4.27 18.26 -1.27
CA ASP A 219 -3.00 17.60 -1.01
C ASP A 219 -2.30 17.32 -2.34
N PHE A 220 -1.09 17.81 -2.49
CA PHE A 220 -0.22 17.57 -3.65
C PHE A 220 0.94 16.72 -3.19
N TYR A 221 1.19 15.61 -3.88
CA TYR A 221 2.23 14.71 -3.46
C TYR A 221 2.97 14.06 -4.62
N TYR A 222 4.20 13.69 -4.32
CA TYR A 222 5.03 12.84 -5.15
C TYR A 222 5.52 11.68 -4.29
N TYR A 223 5.41 10.45 -4.83
CA TYR A 223 5.96 9.24 -4.24
C TYR A 223 6.90 8.56 -5.22
N PHE A 224 8.00 8.09 -4.70
CA PHE A 224 8.90 7.16 -5.37
C PHE A 224 8.71 5.79 -4.72
N ASP A 225 8.28 4.81 -5.51
CA ASP A 225 8.11 3.42 -5.09
C ASP A 225 9.17 2.55 -5.75
N TYR A 226 9.85 1.73 -4.96
CA TYR A 226 10.58 0.57 -5.45
C TYR A 226 9.78 -0.68 -5.06
N ASP A 227 9.23 -1.35 -6.06
CA ASP A 227 8.49 -2.59 -5.90
C ASP A 227 9.35 -3.79 -6.30
N ARG A 228 9.31 -4.84 -5.50
CA ARG A 228 9.92 -6.12 -5.79
C ARG A 228 8.87 -7.21 -5.65
N ASN A 229 8.54 -7.85 -6.75
CA ASN A 229 7.56 -8.93 -6.79
C ASN A 229 8.17 -10.16 -7.46
N TYR A 230 7.65 -11.35 -7.13
CA TYR A 230 8.00 -12.58 -7.80
C TYR A 230 6.82 -13.03 -8.66
N ASN A 231 7.06 -13.20 -9.96
CA ASN A 231 6.11 -13.79 -10.90
C ASN A 231 6.50 -15.25 -11.11
N ILE A 232 5.66 -16.16 -10.63
CA ILE A 232 5.90 -17.59 -10.63
C ILE A 232 5.01 -18.22 -11.69
N ASP A 233 5.56 -19.08 -12.56
CA ASP A 233 4.82 -19.77 -13.61
C ASP A 233 5.03 -21.29 -13.51
N TYR A 234 3.93 -22.02 -13.45
CA TYR A 234 3.90 -23.47 -13.39
C TYR A 234 3.26 -24.08 -14.65
N LYS A 235 3.69 -25.30 -15.01
CA LYS A 235 3.03 -26.11 -16.06
C LYS A 235 1.70 -26.64 -15.52
N ALA A 236 0.58 -26.16 -16.05
CA ALA A 236 -0.76 -26.49 -15.57
C ALA A 236 -1.01 -28.01 -15.45
N ASN A 237 -0.60 -28.79 -16.45
CA ASN A 237 -0.86 -30.23 -16.52
C ASN A 237 0.04 -31.06 -15.58
N LYS A 238 1.33 -30.71 -15.48
CA LYS A 238 2.34 -31.47 -14.71
C LYS A 238 2.58 -30.90 -13.32
N GLY A 239 2.38 -29.59 -13.13
CA GLY A 239 2.65 -28.88 -11.89
C GLY A 239 4.11 -28.49 -11.69
N ASP A 240 5.00 -28.80 -12.67
CA ASP A 240 6.40 -28.44 -12.60
C ASP A 240 6.60 -26.95 -12.75
N LEU A 241 7.56 -26.39 -12.03
CA LEU A 241 8.00 -25.02 -12.18
C LEU A 241 8.56 -24.81 -13.59
N LYS A 242 7.99 -23.87 -14.35
CA LYS A 242 8.58 -23.42 -15.62
C LYS A 242 9.71 -22.43 -15.37
N GLY A 243 9.53 -21.57 -14.39
CA GLY A 243 10.48 -20.56 -13.97
C GLY A 243 9.80 -19.54 -13.06
N TYR A 244 10.60 -18.67 -12.48
CA TYR A 244 10.09 -17.50 -11.79
C TYR A 244 11.00 -16.30 -12.07
N ILE A 245 10.40 -15.11 -12.05
CA ILE A 245 11.07 -13.86 -12.39
C ILE A 245 10.89 -12.92 -11.21
N GLN A 246 11.97 -12.29 -10.78
CA GLN A 246 11.91 -11.15 -9.88
C GLN A 246 11.67 -9.90 -10.72
N GLU A 247 10.52 -9.29 -10.54
CA GLU A 247 10.16 -8.02 -11.17
C GLU A 247 10.45 -6.88 -10.20
N ASN A 248 11.39 -6.03 -10.57
CA ASN A 248 11.69 -4.78 -9.86
C ASN A 248 11.06 -3.64 -10.64
N GLU A 249 10.14 -2.91 -10.04
CA GLU A 249 9.48 -1.79 -10.68
C GLU A 249 9.75 -0.50 -9.92
N PHE A 250 10.28 0.49 -10.61
CA PHE A 250 10.48 1.84 -10.12
C PHE A 250 9.31 2.70 -10.56
N ARG A 251 8.53 3.23 -9.62
CA ARG A 251 7.34 4.02 -9.92
C ARG A 251 7.48 5.43 -9.42
N HIS A 252 7.24 6.39 -10.30
CA HIS A 252 7.14 7.80 -9.99
C HIS A 252 5.66 8.18 -9.97
N ILE A 253 5.12 8.52 -8.80
CA ILE A 253 3.69 8.73 -8.61
C ILE A 253 3.42 10.17 -8.26
N PHE A 254 2.72 10.89 -9.12
CA PHE A 254 2.22 12.23 -8.86
C PHE A 254 0.75 12.15 -8.48
N GLY A 255 0.36 12.90 -7.46
CA GLY A 255 -1.03 12.87 -7.03
C GLY A 255 -1.55 14.20 -6.54
N ILE A 256 -2.86 14.35 -6.74
CA ILE A 256 -3.66 15.42 -6.16
C ILE A 256 -4.87 14.80 -5.48
N SER A 257 -5.12 15.22 -4.24
CA SER A 257 -6.30 14.82 -3.48
C SER A 257 -7.05 16.05 -3.00
N TYR A 258 -8.36 16.05 -3.18
CA TYR A 258 -9.26 17.04 -2.64
C TYR A 258 -10.10 16.43 -1.54
N LYS A 259 -10.14 17.08 -0.37
CA LYS A 259 -10.97 16.65 0.76
C LYS A 259 -11.94 17.77 1.14
N PHE A 260 -13.22 17.40 1.22
CA PHE A 260 -14.27 18.19 1.82
C PHE A 260 -14.63 17.62 3.19
N LYS A 261 -14.61 18.45 4.23
CA LYS A 261 -14.96 18.09 5.60
C LYS A 261 -16.20 18.85 6.04
N LEU A 262 -17.20 18.13 6.56
CA LEU A 262 -18.44 18.68 7.10
C LEU A 262 -18.33 18.85 8.61
#